data_1e2399666ee3c01e3f6ea2ca970519ff
#
_entry.id   1e2399666ee3c01e3f6ea2ca970519ff
#
_cell.length_a   1.000
_cell.length_b   1.000
_cell.length_c   1.000
_cell.angle_alpha   90.00
_cell.angle_beta   90.00
_cell.angle_gamma   90.00
#
_symmetry.space_group_name_H-M   'P 1'
#
loop_
_entity.id
_entity.type
_entity.pdbx_description
1 polymer ?
#
loop_
_entity_poly.entity_id
_entity_poly.type
_entity_poly.pdbx_seq_one_letter_code
_entity_poly.pdbx_strand_id
1 'polypeptide(L)'
;MGRSSIVGDMDTDPLRFAMGHLDHVHIRVPDRAEAAEWYAEYLGFQPVDAYDFWATGFKGGPLQISADGGKTMLALFEASEGHPMVTQQTGIAFSVDADAFLSFARSLPNGIGNPFGEPLVLAELVDFDMCWAFNFADPWRNQYELNCYDYDRIRVELVEADAVEVVRYWPREVYTAYRDSTTSSS
;
A
#
# COMPACT_ATOMS: atom_id res chain seq x y z
N MET A 1 34.60 -46.84 26.88
CA MET A 1 33.77 -45.82 27.53
C MET A 1 33.33 -44.84 26.48
N GLY A 2 32.20 -45.06 25.87
CA GLY A 2 31.63 -44.21 24.84
C GLY A 2 30.77 -43.11 25.49
N ARG A 3 31.06 -41.87 25.19
CA ARG A 3 30.16 -40.74 25.48
C ARG A 3 29.17 -40.62 24.32
N SER A 4 27.95 -41.02 24.59
CA SER A 4 26.80 -40.70 23.71
C SER A 4 26.54 -39.21 23.83
N SER A 5 26.73 -38.46 22.73
CA SER A 5 26.24 -37.08 22.59
C SER A 5 24.74 -37.14 22.31
N ILE A 6 23.94 -36.78 23.29
CA ILE A 6 22.52 -36.50 23.12
C ILE A 6 22.47 -35.18 22.34
N VAL A 7 22.21 -35.27 21.02
CA VAL A 7 21.74 -34.13 20.22
C VAL A 7 20.31 -33.89 20.73
N GLY A 8 20.15 -32.86 21.52
CA GLY A 8 18.84 -32.41 21.94
C GLY A 8 18.02 -32.04 20.70
N ASP A 9 16.92 -32.76 20.53
CA ASP A 9 15.84 -32.39 19.62
C ASP A 9 15.42 -30.97 19.95
N MET A 10 15.62 -30.05 19.01
CA MET A 10 15.12 -28.68 19.16
C MET A 10 13.61 -28.79 19.13
N ASP A 11 13.03 -28.75 20.31
CA ASP A 11 11.61 -28.74 20.59
C ASP A 11 10.96 -27.64 19.73
N THR A 12 10.35 -28.05 18.63
CA THR A 12 9.56 -27.16 17.79
C THR A 12 8.31 -26.85 18.59
N ASP A 13 8.31 -25.69 19.26
CA ASP A 13 7.14 -25.18 19.98
C ASP A 13 5.94 -25.25 19.03
N PRO A 14 4.96 -26.13 19.31
CA PRO A 14 3.83 -26.38 18.41
C PRO A 14 2.91 -25.16 18.25
N LEU A 15 3.14 -24.07 18.99
CA LEU A 15 2.40 -22.82 18.90
C LEU A 15 3.10 -21.78 18.01
N ARG A 16 4.33 -22.06 17.53
CA ARG A 16 5.04 -21.18 16.61
C ARG A 16 4.78 -21.60 15.17
N PHE A 17 3.96 -20.82 14.47
CA PHE A 17 3.80 -20.91 13.02
C PHE A 17 4.27 -19.60 12.38
N ALA A 18 4.80 -19.70 11.16
CA ALA A 18 5.15 -18.53 10.37
C ALA A 18 3.92 -18.03 9.61
N MET A 19 3.62 -16.74 9.69
CA MET A 19 2.66 -16.11 8.79
C MET A 19 3.24 -16.14 7.38
N GLY A 20 2.37 -16.36 6.39
CA GLY A 20 2.72 -16.24 4.98
C GLY A 20 2.78 -14.78 4.53
N HIS A 21 2.34 -14.52 3.31
CA HIS A 21 2.16 -13.17 2.78
C HIS A 21 0.76 -12.63 3.13
N LEU A 22 0.55 -11.32 2.96
CA LEU A 22 -0.77 -10.73 2.99
C LEU A 22 -1.57 -11.23 1.77
N ASP A 23 -2.68 -11.92 2.02
CA ASP A 23 -3.52 -12.49 0.97
C ASP A 23 -4.48 -11.42 0.41
N HIS A 24 -5.34 -10.86 1.26
CA HIS A 24 -6.24 -9.79 0.85
C HIS A 24 -6.63 -8.86 2.01
N VAL A 25 -7.14 -7.69 1.65
CA VAL A 25 -7.73 -6.71 2.56
C VAL A 25 -9.18 -6.47 2.18
N HIS A 26 -10.08 -6.47 3.17
CA HIS A 26 -11.48 -6.15 2.94
C HIS A 26 -11.69 -4.65 2.81
N ILE A 27 -12.30 -4.23 1.70
CA ILE A 27 -12.66 -2.84 1.43
C ILE A 27 -14.18 -2.75 1.29
N ARG A 28 -14.78 -1.77 1.98
CA ARG A 28 -16.21 -1.46 1.83
C ARG A 28 -16.42 -0.38 0.79
N VAL A 29 -17.32 -0.64 -0.14
CA VAL A 29 -17.71 0.27 -1.22
C VAL A 29 -19.23 0.27 -1.39
N PRO A 30 -19.84 1.33 -1.93
CA PRO A 30 -21.29 1.36 -2.17
C PRO A 30 -21.70 0.36 -3.26
N ASP A 31 -20.92 0.28 -4.34
CA ASP A 31 -21.12 -0.61 -5.49
C ASP A 31 -19.79 -1.21 -5.91
N ARG A 32 -19.72 -2.55 -5.99
CA ARG A 32 -18.47 -3.28 -6.31
C ARG A 32 -18.05 -3.11 -7.77
N ALA A 33 -19.01 -2.98 -8.69
CA ALA A 33 -18.69 -2.84 -10.11
C ALA A 33 -18.13 -1.45 -10.38
N GLU A 34 -18.78 -0.40 -9.89
CA GLU A 34 -18.29 0.98 -9.97
C GLU A 34 -16.90 1.12 -9.33
N ALA A 35 -16.72 0.50 -8.16
CA ALA A 35 -15.42 0.52 -7.48
C ALA A 35 -14.34 -0.20 -8.31
N ALA A 36 -14.63 -1.38 -8.84
CA ALA A 36 -13.66 -2.11 -9.66
C ALA A 36 -13.25 -1.31 -10.91
N GLU A 37 -14.19 -0.61 -11.56
CA GLU A 37 -13.89 0.27 -12.68
C GLU A 37 -12.95 1.41 -12.27
N TRP A 38 -13.22 2.06 -11.14
CA TRP A 38 -12.35 3.12 -10.61
C TRP A 38 -10.94 2.60 -10.26
N TYR A 39 -10.85 1.47 -9.54
CA TYR A 39 -9.55 0.88 -9.20
C TYR A 39 -8.77 0.42 -10.44
N ALA A 40 -9.46 -0.03 -11.48
CA ALA A 40 -8.82 -0.39 -12.75
C ALA A 40 -8.26 0.82 -13.48
N GLU A 41 -9.05 1.89 -13.56
CA GLU A 41 -8.67 3.13 -14.27
C GLU A 41 -7.51 3.86 -13.60
N TYR A 42 -7.59 4.04 -12.28
CA TYR A 42 -6.65 4.91 -11.55
C TYR A 42 -5.46 4.17 -10.92
N LEU A 43 -5.63 2.90 -10.56
CA LEU A 43 -4.62 2.15 -9.81
C LEU A 43 -4.19 0.84 -10.49
N GLY A 44 -4.77 0.51 -11.65
CA GLY A 44 -4.39 -0.67 -12.43
C GLY A 44 -4.85 -2.02 -11.86
N PHE A 45 -5.74 -2.01 -10.86
CA PHE A 45 -6.31 -3.25 -10.32
C PHE A 45 -7.29 -3.88 -11.29
N GLN A 46 -7.23 -5.20 -11.44
CA GLN A 46 -8.14 -5.95 -12.30
C GLN A 46 -8.87 -7.03 -11.50
N PRO A 47 -10.11 -7.38 -11.86
CA PRO A 47 -10.78 -8.55 -11.30
C PRO A 47 -9.95 -9.82 -11.47
N VAL A 48 -9.98 -10.69 -10.46
CA VAL A 48 -9.26 -11.97 -10.45
C VAL A 48 -10.23 -13.10 -10.74
N ASP A 49 -10.27 -13.58 -11.99
CA ASP A 49 -11.22 -14.56 -12.51
C ASP A 49 -11.30 -15.83 -11.65
N ALA A 50 -10.18 -16.27 -11.07
CA ALA A 50 -10.15 -17.47 -10.22
C ALA A 50 -11.10 -17.39 -9.01
N TYR A 51 -11.52 -16.19 -8.62
CA TYR A 51 -12.39 -15.93 -7.45
C TYR A 51 -13.78 -15.38 -7.86
N ASP A 52 -14.12 -15.37 -9.16
CA ASP A 52 -15.40 -14.85 -9.64
C ASP A 52 -16.61 -15.50 -8.95
N PHE A 53 -16.50 -16.77 -8.57
CA PHE A 53 -17.54 -17.46 -7.81
C PHE A 53 -17.92 -16.73 -6.50
N TRP A 54 -17.00 -16.07 -5.83
CA TRP A 54 -17.31 -15.32 -4.63
C TRP A 54 -18.16 -14.09 -4.92
N ALA A 55 -17.94 -13.45 -6.06
CA ALA A 55 -18.72 -12.29 -6.48
C ALA A 55 -20.10 -12.65 -7.02
N THR A 56 -20.21 -13.78 -7.76
CA THR A 56 -21.42 -14.13 -8.54
C THR A 56 -22.20 -15.30 -7.96
N GLY A 57 -21.55 -16.21 -7.23
CA GLY A 57 -22.15 -17.47 -6.78
C GLY A 57 -23.08 -17.35 -5.57
N PHE A 58 -23.02 -16.25 -4.82
CA PHE A 58 -23.90 -16.00 -3.67
C PHE A 58 -24.01 -14.50 -3.34
N LYS A 59 -25.12 -14.14 -2.71
CA LYS A 59 -25.38 -12.74 -2.34
C LYS A 59 -24.43 -12.26 -1.23
N GLY A 60 -23.80 -11.11 -1.46
CA GLY A 60 -22.94 -10.45 -0.46
C GLY A 60 -21.49 -10.92 -0.44
N GLY A 61 -21.10 -11.79 -1.37
CA GLY A 61 -19.71 -12.16 -1.54
C GLY A 61 -18.85 -11.02 -2.14
N PRO A 62 -17.52 -11.05 -1.94
CA PRO A 62 -16.63 -10.00 -2.42
C PRO A 62 -16.31 -10.15 -3.90
N LEU A 63 -16.04 -9.03 -4.57
CA LEU A 63 -15.30 -9.00 -5.82
C LEU A 63 -13.80 -8.84 -5.50
N GLN A 64 -13.00 -9.82 -5.90
CA GLN A 64 -11.55 -9.78 -5.71
C GLN A 64 -10.89 -9.03 -6.86
N ILE A 65 -10.10 -8.00 -6.55
CA ILE A 65 -9.29 -7.26 -7.51
C ILE A 65 -7.82 -7.26 -7.10
N SER A 66 -6.90 -7.21 -8.08
CA SER A 66 -5.46 -7.25 -7.85
C SER A 66 -4.69 -6.46 -8.90
N ALA A 67 -3.57 -5.86 -8.51
CA ALA A 67 -2.61 -5.20 -9.40
C ALA A 67 -1.36 -6.07 -9.67
N ASP A 68 -1.22 -7.23 -9.01
CA ASP A 68 -0.03 -8.09 -9.07
C ASP A 68 -0.35 -9.55 -9.47
N GLY A 69 -1.46 -9.74 -10.17
CA GLY A 69 -1.88 -11.05 -10.68
C GLY A 69 -2.44 -11.97 -9.61
N GLY A 70 -3.04 -11.43 -8.57
CA GLY A 70 -3.73 -12.18 -7.53
C GLY A 70 -2.84 -12.60 -6.36
N LYS A 71 -1.62 -12.08 -6.23
CA LYS A 71 -0.75 -12.36 -5.09
C LYS A 71 -1.18 -11.60 -3.84
N THR A 72 -1.60 -10.34 -4.04
CA THR A 72 -2.24 -9.52 -3.02
C THR A 72 -3.52 -8.93 -3.60
N MET A 73 -4.61 -8.97 -2.84
CA MET A 73 -5.91 -8.58 -3.36
C MET A 73 -6.61 -7.57 -2.47
N LEU A 74 -7.48 -6.77 -3.06
CA LEU A 74 -8.52 -6.05 -2.37
C LEU A 74 -9.84 -6.82 -2.58
N ALA A 75 -10.49 -7.19 -1.50
CA ALA A 75 -11.80 -7.84 -1.50
C ALA A 75 -12.89 -6.76 -1.35
N LEU A 76 -13.51 -6.38 -2.45
CA LEU A 76 -14.55 -5.35 -2.48
C LEU A 76 -15.87 -5.92 -2.00
N PHE A 77 -16.34 -5.47 -0.84
CA PHE A 77 -17.65 -5.80 -0.30
C PHE A 77 -18.61 -4.62 -0.44
N GLU A 78 -19.82 -4.86 -0.90
CA GLU A 78 -20.86 -3.83 -0.88
C GLU A 78 -21.28 -3.50 0.56
N ALA A 79 -21.45 -2.21 0.82
CA ALA A 79 -22.03 -1.74 2.06
C ALA A 79 -23.49 -2.21 2.20
N SER A 80 -23.91 -2.48 3.43
CA SER A 80 -25.27 -2.92 3.76
C SER A 80 -25.69 -2.38 5.12
N GLU A 81 -26.96 -2.54 5.48
CA GLU A 81 -27.47 -2.13 6.79
C GLU A 81 -26.67 -2.76 7.96
N GLY A 82 -26.31 -4.03 7.84
CA GLY A 82 -25.50 -4.76 8.83
C GLY A 82 -24.01 -4.46 8.76
N HIS A 83 -23.54 -3.87 7.64
CA HIS A 83 -22.13 -3.55 7.39
C HIS A 83 -22.04 -2.23 6.63
N PRO A 84 -22.27 -1.10 7.32
CA PRO A 84 -22.29 0.22 6.69
C PRO A 84 -20.89 0.62 6.20
N MET A 85 -20.86 1.64 5.35
CA MET A 85 -19.60 2.33 5.04
C MET A 85 -19.03 2.92 6.32
N VAL A 86 -17.75 2.65 6.55
CA VAL A 86 -16.98 3.26 7.66
C VAL A 86 -15.71 3.79 7.04
N THR A 87 -15.41 5.05 7.25
CA THR A 87 -14.12 5.63 6.85
C THR A 87 -13.02 4.90 7.58
N GLN A 88 -12.21 4.15 6.86
CA GLN A 88 -11.07 3.46 7.43
C GLN A 88 -9.90 4.43 7.52
N GLN A 89 -9.41 4.64 8.73
CA GLN A 89 -8.21 5.45 8.97
C GLN A 89 -6.91 4.64 8.87
N THR A 90 -7.02 3.34 8.66
CA THR A 90 -5.86 2.48 8.43
C THR A 90 -5.45 2.58 6.97
N GLY A 91 -4.39 3.34 6.69
CA GLY A 91 -3.81 3.42 5.35
C GLY A 91 -3.29 2.06 4.88
N ILE A 92 -3.59 1.72 3.63
CA ILE A 92 -2.99 0.57 2.94
C ILE A 92 -1.88 1.12 2.07
N ALA A 93 -0.64 0.72 2.33
CA ALA A 93 0.52 1.20 1.59
C ALA A 93 0.89 0.21 0.47
N PHE A 94 1.00 0.73 -0.75
CA PHE A 94 1.51 0.01 -1.92
C PHE A 94 2.92 0.48 -2.24
N SER A 95 3.80 -0.45 -2.57
CA SER A 95 5.12 -0.14 -3.09
C SER A 95 5.13 -0.31 -4.61
N VAL A 96 5.69 0.69 -5.30
CA VAL A 96 5.87 0.67 -6.77
C VAL A 96 7.32 0.97 -7.13
N ASP A 97 7.72 0.61 -8.35
CA ASP A 97 9.01 1.03 -8.90
C ASP A 97 9.01 2.53 -9.25
N ALA A 98 10.20 3.04 -9.56
CA ALA A 98 10.37 4.47 -9.84
C ALA A 98 9.63 4.91 -11.11
N ASP A 99 9.53 4.06 -12.15
CA ASP A 99 8.84 4.42 -13.38
C ASP A 99 7.34 4.60 -13.14
N ALA A 100 6.71 3.68 -12.40
CA ALA A 100 5.31 3.77 -12.01
C ALA A 100 5.06 4.98 -11.10
N PHE A 101 5.95 5.24 -10.13
CA PHE A 101 5.85 6.40 -9.24
C PHE A 101 5.95 7.73 -9.99
N LEU A 102 6.92 7.87 -10.90
CA LEU A 102 7.10 9.06 -11.74
C LEU A 102 5.90 9.27 -12.66
N SER A 103 5.38 8.19 -13.25
CA SER A 103 4.17 8.25 -14.08
C SER A 103 2.97 8.75 -13.28
N PHE A 104 2.75 8.21 -12.08
CA PHE A 104 1.69 8.66 -11.17
C PHE A 104 1.85 10.14 -10.82
N ALA A 105 3.03 10.55 -10.34
CA ALA A 105 3.30 11.92 -9.92
C ALA A 105 3.06 12.94 -11.05
N ARG A 106 3.51 12.61 -12.27
CA ARG A 106 3.36 13.49 -13.45
C ARG A 106 1.95 13.52 -14.02
N SER A 107 1.10 12.57 -13.67
CA SER A 107 -0.31 12.58 -14.05
C SER A 107 -1.17 13.46 -13.14
N LEU A 108 -0.67 13.92 -12.00
CA LEU A 108 -1.42 14.73 -11.05
C LEU A 108 -1.63 16.19 -11.53
N PRO A 109 -2.81 16.80 -11.24
CA PRO A 109 -4.00 16.18 -10.69
C PRO A 109 -4.73 15.33 -11.75
N ASN A 110 -5.11 14.10 -11.42
CA ASN A 110 -5.71 13.14 -12.35
C ASN A 110 -7.10 12.63 -11.92
N GLY A 111 -7.75 13.31 -10.97
CA GLY A 111 -9.04 12.89 -10.42
C GLY A 111 -8.95 12.04 -9.15
N ILE A 112 -7.73 11.68 -8.70
CA ILE A 112 -7.51 11.06 -7.40
C ILE A 112 -7.58 12.14 -6.31
N GLY A 113 -8.28 11.84 -5.21
CA GLY A 113 -8.39 12.72 -4.05
C GLY A 113 -7.30 12.46 -3.00
N ASN A 114 -6.94 13.49 -2.26
CA ASN A 114 -6.17 13.34 -1.03
C ASN A 114 -7.07 12.82 0.13
N PRO A 115 -6.52 12.44 1.30
CA PRO A 115 -7.31 11.95 2.43
C PRO A 115 -8.39 12.91 2.95
N PHE A 116 -8.33 14.19 2.58
CA PHE A 116 -9.29 15.22 2.98
C PHE A 116 -10.42 15.41 1.95
N GLY A 117 -10.29 14.78 0.76
CA GLY A 117 -11.29 14.85 -0.32
C GLY A 117 -11.04 15.96 -1.33
N GLU A 118 -9.90 16.65 -1.24
CA GLU A 118 -9.44 17.60 -2.24
C GLU A 118 -8.65 16.89 -3.35
N PRO A 119 -8.50 17.46 -4.55
CA PRO A 119 -7.65 16.87 -5.58
C PRO A 119 -6.21 16.69 -5.08
N LEU A 120 -5.66 15.48 -5.24
CA LEU A 120 -4.25 15.22 -4.94
C LEU A 120 -3.36 16.00 -5.91
N VAL A 121 -2.35 16.68 -5.38
CA VAL A 121 -1.41 17.49 -6.17
C VAL A 121 0.04 17.14 -5.87
N LEU A 122 0.95 17.51 -6.79
CA LEU A 122 2.37 17.18 -6.68
C LEU A 122 3.03 17.75 -5.41
N ALA A 123 2.57 18.90 -4.93
CA ALA A 123 3.06 19.53 -3.69
C ALA A 123 2.74 18.73 -2.41
N GLU A 124 1.93 17.68 -2.49
CA GLU A 124 1.66 16.76 -1.39
C GLU A 124 2.62 15.56 -1.35
N LEU A 125 3.66 15.56 -2.21
CA LEU A 125 4.74 14.58 -2.16
C LEU A 125 5.44 14.63 -0.79
N VAL A 126 5.50 13.48 -0.12
CA VAL A 126 6.12 13.34 1.21
C VAL A 126 7.52 12.75 1.09
N ASP A 127 8.48 13.40 1.74
CA ASP A 127 9.83 12.90 1.92
C ASP A 127 9.97 12.23 3.30
N PHE A 128 10.08 10.90 3.30
CA PHE A 128 10.32 10.08 4.50
C PHE A 128 11.80 9.72 4.70
N ASP A 129 12.74 10.39 4.01
CA ASP A 129 14.21 10.16 4.02
C ASP A 129 14.67 8.80 3.45
N MET A 130 13.82 7.78 3.43
CA MET A 130 14.11 6.44 2.92
C MET A 130 13.21 6.05 1.75
N CYS A 131 12.05 6.67 1.63
CA CYS A 131 11.13 6.52 0.51
C CYS A 131 10.40 7.83 0.27
N TRP A 132 9.84 7.94 -0.93
CA TRP A 132 8.91 8.98 -1.31
C TRP A 132 7.50 8.43 -1.30
N ALA A 133 6.52 9.25 -0.88
CA ALA A 133 5.15 8.80 -0.75
C ALA A 133 4.12 9.83 -1.20
N PHE A 134 2.97 9.32 -1.65
CA PHE A 134 1.73 10.07 -1.73
C PHE A 134 0.67 9.43 -0.86
N ASN A 135 -0.03 10.23 -0.06
CA ASN A 135 -1.24 9.80 0.64
C ASN A 135 -2.47 10.20 -0.17
N PHE A 136 -3.32 9.24 -0.49
CA PHE A 136 -4.52 9.47 -1.29
C PHE A 136 -5.72 8.67 -0.78
N ALA A 137 -6.89 8.93 -1.33
CA ALA A 137 -8.10 8.21 -1.01
C ALA A 137 -8.89 7.88 -2.28
N ASP A 138 -9.65 6.78 -2.22
CA ASP A 138 -10.68 6.50 -3.21
C ASP A 138 -11.89 7.44 -3.03
N PRO A 139 -12.86 7.45 -3.97
CA PRO A 139 -14.07 8.27 -3.86
C PRO A 139 -14.91 7.99 -2.60
N TRP A 140 -14.74 6.82 -2.02
CA TRP A 140 -15.48 6.36 -0.83
C TRP A 140 -14.69 6.56 0.47
N ARG A 141 -13.52 7.24 0.38
CA ARG A 141 -12.69 7.65 1.51
C ARG A 141 -11.90 6.51 2.18
N ASN A 142 -11.69 5.39 1.49
CA ASN A 142 -10.66 4.43 1.89
C ASN A 142 -9.28 5.05 1.62
N GLN A 143 -8.38 5.01 2.60
CA GLN A 143 -7.11 5.72 2.54
C GLN A 143 -5.97 4.78 2.12
N TYR A 144 -5.09 5.30 1.30
CA TYR A 144 -3.96 4.59 0.70
C TYR A 144 -2.70 5.42 0.77
N GLU A 145 -1.57 4.73 0.70
CA GLU A 145 -0.25 5.32 0.52
C GLU A 145 0.45 4.65 -0.66
N LEU A 146 1.06 5.43 -1.54
CA LEU A 146 1.89 4.95 -2.63
C LEU A 146 3.35 5.25 -2.31
N ASN A 147 4.19 4.22 -2.16
CA ASN A 147 5.58 4.33 -1.77
C ASN A 147 6.55 3.96 -2.89
N CYS A 148 7.63 4.72 -3.02
CA CYS A 148 8.78 4.37 -3.84
C CYS A 148 10.07 4.44 -3.03
N TYR A 149 10.80 3.33 -2.98
CA TYR A 149 12.06 3.20 -2.24
C TYR A 149 13.31 3.49 -3.08
N ASP A 150 13.18 3.76 -4.39
CA ASP A 150 14.29 4.28 -5.22
C ASP A 150 14.47 5.78 -4.96
N TYR A 151 14.90 6.07 -3.73
CA TYR A 151 14.92 7.42 -3.17
C TYR A 151 15.73 8.40 -4.01
N ASP A 152 16.94 8.02 -4.42
CA ASP A 152 17.84 8.91 -5.17
C ASP A 152 17.31 9.21 -6.56
N ARG A 153 16.72 8.23 -7.22
CA ARG A 153 16.15 8.43 -8.55
C ARG A 153 14.98 9.40 -8.52
N ILE A 154 14.03 9.21 -7.60
CA ILE A 154 12.89 10.12 -7.46
C ILE A 154 13.36 11.53 -7.06
N ARG A 155 14.34 11.64 -6.16
CA ARG A 155 14.92 12.93 -5.80
C ARG A 155 15.44 13.69 -7.02
N VAL A 156 16.19 13.02 -7.89
CA VAL A 156 16.81 13.64 -9.07
C VAL A 156 15.79 13.92 -10.18
N GLU A 157 15.00 12.88 -10.54
CA GLU A 157 14.14 12.94 -11.74
C GLU A 157 12.78 13.63 -11.50
N LEU A 158 12.39 13.88 -10.25
CA LEU A 158 11.15 14.56 -9.90
C LEU A 158 11.40 15.82 -9.07
N VAL A 159 12.00 15.67 -7.87
CA VAL A 159 12.07 16.76 -6.91
C VAL A 159 13.00 17.87 -7.38
N GLU A 160 14.22 17.52 -7.80
CA GLU A 160 15.21 18.50 -8.29
C GLU A 160 14.86 18.99 -9.71
N ALA A 161 14.43 18.07 -10.60
CA ALA A 161 14.13 18.42 -11.99
C ALA A 161 12.93 19.38 -12.12
N ASP A 162 11.89 19.15 -11.33
CA ASP A 162 10.64 19.92 -11.38
C ASP A 162 10.53 20.96 -10.24
N ALA A 163 11.60 21.11 -9.43
CA ALA A 163 11.67 22.00 -8.27
C ALA A 163 10.47 21.84 -7.31
N VAL A 164 10.12 20.58 -7.01
CA VAL A 164 8.96 20.26 -6.20
C VAL A 164 9.20 20.63 -4.74
N GLU A 165 8.30 21.43 -4.17
CA GLU A 165 8.24 21.63 -2.74
C GLU A 165 7.61 20.39 -2.09
N VAL A 166 8.34 19.76 -1.14
CA VAL A 166 7.94 18.48 -0.56
C VAL A 166 7.47 18.64 0.89
N VAL A 167 6.54 17.79 1.29
CA VAL A 167 6.08 17.70 2.68
C VAL A 167 7.09 16.88 3.49
N ARG A 168 7.39 17.33 4.71
CA ARG A 168 8.19 16.58 5.69
C ARG A 168 7.54 16.65 7.06
N TYR A 169 7.46 15.52 7.75
CA TYR A 169 6.90 15.45 9.11
C TYR A 169 7.95 15.70 10.20
N TRP A 170 9.25 15.62 9.85
CA TRP A 170 10.36 15.93 10.74
C TRP A 170 11.47 16.65 9.98
N PRO A 171 12.31 17.46 10.68
CA PRO A 171 13.48 18.07 10.08
C PRO A 171 14.48 17.03 9.58
N ARG A 172 15.15 17.32 8.46
CA ARG A 172 16.13 16.41 7.84
C ARG A 172 17.27 16.01 8.78
N GLU A 173 17.64 16.89 9.69
CA GLU A 173 18.69 16.68 10.68
C GLU A 173 18.38 15.50 11.62
N VAL A 174 17.12 15.20 11.85
CA VAL A 174 16.69 14.06 12.69
C VAL A 174 17.15 12.76 12.08
N TYR A 175 16.89 12.54 10.79
CA TYR A 175 17.32 11.33 10.09
C TYR A 175 18.86 11.28 9.94
N THR A 176 19.50 12.40 9.61
CA THR A 176 20.95 12.48 9.50
C THR A 176 21.63 12.09 10.80
N ALA A 177 21.19 12.64 11.93
CA ALA A 177 21.73 12.32 13.25
C ALA A 177 21.53 10.83 13.61
N TYR A 178 20.37 10.26 13.30
CA TYR A 178 20.10 8.82 13.49
C TYR A 178 21.06 7.96 12.67
N ARG A 179 21.20 8.22 11.38
CA ARG A 179 22.08 7.46 10.47
C ARG A 179 23.54 7.52 10.94
N ASP A 180 24.04 8.71 11.31
CA ASP A 180 25.43 8.89 11.74
C ASP A 180 25.71 8.15 13.07
N SER A 181 24.72 8.05 13.96
CA SER A 181 24.83 7.28 15.21
C SER A 181 24.93 5.76 14.96
N THR A 182 24.25 5.23 13.95
CA THR A 182 24.23 3.80 13.62
C THR A 182 25.49 3.35 12.87
N THR A 183 26.04 4.20 12.00
CA THR A 183 27.30 3.93 11.27
C THR A 183 28.54 3.98 12.16
N SER A 184 28.51 4.73 13.26
CA SER A 184 29.64 4.83 14.20
C SER A 184 29.74 3.64 15.18
N SER A 185 28.74 2.74 15.16
CA SER A 185 28.64 1.56 16.07
C SER A 185 29.00 0.24 15.38
N SER A 186 29.42 0.28 14.11
CA SER A 186 29.82 -0.87 13.27
C SER A 186 31.32 -0.86 13.03
#